data_72e0665d7f7d1154b697c7e1cbf7ce74
#
_entry.id   72e0665d7f7d1154b697c7e1cbf7ce74
#
_cell.length_a   1.000
_cell.length_b   1.000
_cell.length_c   1.000
_cell.angle_alpha   90.00
_cell.angle_beta   90.00
_cell.angle_gamma   90.00
#
_symmetry.space_group_name_H-M   'P 1'
#
loop_
_entity.id
_entity.type
_entity.pdbx_description
1 polymer ?
#
loop_
_entity_poly.entity_id
_entity_poly.type
_entity_poly.pdbx_seq_one_letter_code
_entity_poly.pdbx_strand_id
1 'polypeptide(L)'
;LKVPEEITVKEWPGHARYGGRAGKANEHFLDANLFQRAFLEPLEPYAAQVGVLIFEFGTMGKRHYQGVEPFAADLRRFLASLPAGWRFAVEVRNKEYLDEPYFDALRARGAAHVFNAWTRMPPLEEQVRIEAAYTADFLAARALLRHGRTYEQAVAQFEPYERVQEVNEGARSALRALIERARQRRQMAFLFVNNRLEGNAPGTIQAVVEGDSASSQ
;
A
#
# COMPACT_ATOMS: atom_id res chain seq x y z
N LEU A 1 6.74 -5.12 6.27
CA LEU A 1 5.99 -6.38 6.23
C LEU A 1 4.54 -6.12 5.84
N LYS A 2 3.88 -7.07 5.14
CA LYS A 2 2.44 -7.03 4.89
C LYS A 2 1.71 -7.82 5.98
N VAL A 3 0.68 -7.22 6.55
CA VAL A 3 -0.18 -7.85 7.54
C VAL A 3 -1.01 -8.98 6.90
N PRO A 4 -1.25 -10.11 7.59
CA PRO A 4 -2.04 -11.21 7.07
C PRO A 4 -3.46 -10.83 6.65
N GLU A 5 -3.99 -11.52 5.63
CA GLU A 5 -5.33 -11.31 5.08
C GLU A 5 -6.44 -11.55 6.11
N GLU A 6 -6.18 -12.35 7.14
CA GLU A 6 -7.08 -12.57 8.27
C GLU A 6 -7.53 -11.27 8.94
N ILE A 7 -6.68 -10.24 8.92
CA ILE A 7 -7.00 -8.93 9.53
C ILE A 7 -7.61 -7.96 8.52
N THR A 8 -7.26 -8.08 7.22
CA THR A 8 -7.56 -7.04 6.24
C THR A 8 -8.65 -7.41 5.23
N VAL A 9 -9.04 -8.68 5.16
CA VAL A 9 -10.10 -9.16 4.27
C VAL A 9 -11.43 -9.23 5.03
N LYS A 10 -12.44 -8.49 4.59
CA LYS A 10 -13.77 -8.49 5.24
C LYS A 10 -14.64 -9.68 4.84
N GLU A 11 -14.50 -10.11 3.58
CA GLU A 11 -15.13 -11.31 3.04
C GLU A 11 -14.09 -12.03 2.19
N TRP A 12 -13.91 -13.32 2.44
CA TRP A 12 -12.95 -14.11 1.71
C TRP A 12 -13.30 -14.15 0.21
N PRO A 13 -12.34 -13.83 -0.68
CA PRO A 13 -12.60 -13.92 -2.12
C PRO A 13 -13.06 -15.32 -2.53
N GLY A 14 -13.92 -15.41 -3.54
CA GLY A 14 -14.46 -16.67 -4.07
C GLY A 14 -13.43 -17.53 -4.84
N HIS A 15 -12.14 -17.44 -4.50
CA HIS A 15 -11.08 -18.17 -5.16
C HIS A 15 -10.77 -19.48 -4.44
N ALA A 16 -10.49 -20.55 -5.21
CA ALA A 16 -10.24 -21.91 -4.70
C ALA A 16 -9.15 -21.99 -3.61
N ARG A 17 -8.16 -21.09 -3.61
CA ARG A 17 -7.10 -21.03 -2.58
C ARG A 17 -7.63 -20.85 -1.15
N TYR A 18 -8.83 -20.32 -0.99
CA TYR A 18 -9.45 -20.10 0.32
C TYR A 18 -10.26 -21.30 0.82
N GLY A 19 -10.42 -22.37 0.00
CA GLY A 19 -11.12 -23.60 0.37
C GLY A 19 -12.50 -23.32 0.92
N GLY A 20 -12.84 -23.90 2.06
CA GLY A 20 -14.15 -23.75 2.71
C GLY A 20 -14.46 -22.33 3.24
N ARG A 21 -13.51 -21.40 3.22
CA ARG A 21 -13.71 -19.97 3.58
C ARG A 21 -14.19 -19.12 2.42
N ALA A 22 -13.97 -19.55 1.16
CA ALA A 22 -14.30 -18.77 -0.02
C ALA A 22 -15.76 -18.25 0.01
N GLY A 23 -15.94 -16.95 -0.24
CA GLY A 23 -17.22 -16.25 -0.24
C GLY A 23 -17.87 -16.05 1.14
N LYS A 24 -17.21 -16.42 2.24
CA LYS A 24 -17.73 -16.24 3.60
C LYS A 24 -17.21 -14.95 4.23
N ALA A 25 -18.00 -14.37 5.13
CA ALA A 25 -17.55 -13.28 5.99
C ALA A 25 -16.35 -13.73 6.84
N ASN A 26 -15.42 -12.82 7.08
CA ASN A 26 -14.28 -13.05 7.96
C ASN A 26 -14.56 -12.42 9.32
N GLU A 27 -14.73 -13.26 10.34
CA GLU A 27 -14.97 -12.84 11.74
C GLU A 27 -13.78 -12.11 12.37
N HIS A 28 -12.59 -12.26 11.81
CA HIS A 28 -11.36 -11.61 12.27
C HIS A 28 -11.01 -10.31 11.54
N PHE A 29 -11.91 -9.82 10.71
CA PHE A 29 -11.70 -8.55 10.03
C PHE A 29 -11.54 -7.40 11.04
N LEU A 30 -10.39 -6.71 11.01
CA LEU A 30 -10.01 -5.66 11.97
C LEU A 30 -9.99 -6.14 13.44
N ASP A 31 -9.67 -7.42 13.67
CA ASP A 31 -9.47 -7.97 15.02
C ASP A 31 -8.08 -7.58 15.56
N ALA A 32 -8.04 -6.56 16.40
CA ALA A 32 -6.80 -6.06 16.97
C ALA A 32 -6.16 -7.05 17.96
N ASN A 33 -6.96 -7.85 18.67
CA ASN A 33 -6.46 -8.84 19.63
C ASN A 33 -5.77 -9.99 18.90
N LEU A 34 -6.39 -10.48 17.80
CA LEU A 34 -5.76 -11.50 16.96
C LEU A 34 -4.47 -10.96 16.35
N PHE A 35 -4.50 -9.74 15.81
CA PHE A 35 -3.33 -9.10 15.20
C PHE A 35 -2.17 -8.97 16.20
N GLN A 36 -2.44 -8.52 17.42
CA GLN A 36 -1.42 -8.37 18.44
C GLN A 36 -0.82 -9.73 18.82
N ARG A 37 -1.63 -10.69 19.22
CA ARG A 37 -1.15 -11.99 19.72
C ARG A 37 -0.50 -12.86 18.63
N ALA A 38 -1.10 -12.93 17.45
CA ALA A 38 -0.67 -13.84 16.40
C ALA A 38 0.39 -13.26 15.46
N PHE A 39 0.54 -11.92 15.42
CA PHE A 39 1.44 -11.28 14.48
C PHE A 39 2.45 -10.33 15.12
N LEU A 40 2.02 -9.43 16.02
CA LEU A 40 2.96 -8.49 16.64
C LEU A 40 3.84 -9.12 17.70
N GLU A 41 3.28 -9.87 18.65
CA GLU A 41 4.05 -10.51 19.72
C GLU A 41 5.22 -11.36 19.19
N PRO A 42 5.06 -12.21 18.15
CA PRO A 42 6.18 -12.92 17.54
C PRO A 42 7.23 -12.02 16.89
N LEU A 43 6.88 -10.79 16.53
CA LEU A 43 7.79 -9.81 15.90
C LEU A 43 8.51 -8.93 16.94
N GLU A 44 8.05 -8.87 18.19
CA GLU A 44 8.64 -8.01 19.23
C GLU A 44 10.16 -8.13 19.36
N PRO A 45 10.77 -9.34 19.36
CA PRO A 45 12.22 -9.47 19.43
C PRO A 45 12.95 -8.81 18.24
N TYR A 46 12.25 -8.58 17.14
CA TYR A 46 12.77 -8.03 15.88
C TYR A 46 12.23 -6.63 15.58
N ALA A 47 11.54 -5.97 16.51
CA ALA A 47 10.86 -4.70 16.27
C ALA A 47 11.76 -3.63 15.68
N ALA A 48 13.03 -3.54 16.11
CA ALA A 48 14.01 -2.60 15.58
C ALA A 48 14.35 -2.83 14.10
N GLN A 49 14.12 -4.03 13.57
CA GLN A 49 14.39 -4.42 12.19
C GLN A 49 13.16 -4.26 11.29
N VAL A 50 11.97 -4.05 11.87
CA VAL A 50 10.72 -3.86 11.13
C VAL A 50 10.54 -2.40 10.77
N GLY A 51 10.68 -2.06 9.49
CA GLY A 51 10.52 -0.69 9.01
C GLY A 51 9.06 -0.22 9.09
N VAL A 52 8.14 -0.96 8.46
CA VAL A 52 6.71 -0.61 8.39
C VAL A 52 5.84 -1.88 8.28
N LEU A 53 4.67 -1.83 8.91
CA LEU A 53 3.61 -2.85 8.83
C LEU A 53 2.47 -2.32 7.97
N ILE A 54 2.17 -3.00 6.86
CA ILE A 54 1.20 -2.54 5.86
C ILE A 54 -0.09 -3.36 5.95
N PHE A 55 -1.19 -2.69 6.28
CA PHE A 55 -2.54 -3.22 6.16
C PHE A 55 -3.04 -2.98 4.74
N GLU A 56 -3.05 -4.04 3.90
CA GLU A 56 -3.54 -3.97 2.53
C GLU A 56 -5.00 -4.40 2.48
N PHE A 57 -5.89 -3.45 2.23
CA PHE A 57 -7.32 -3.69 2.01
C PHE A 57 -7.58 -3.82 0.50
N GLY A 58 -8.08 -4.99 0.09
CA GLY A 58 -8.58 -5.22 -1.26
C GLY A 58 -9.79 -4.34 -1.59
N THR A 59 -10.24 -4.39 -2.84
CA THR A 59 -11.44 -3.64 -3.25
C THR A 59 -12.67 -4.12 -2.47
N MET A 60 -13.33 -3.19 -1.78
CA MET A 60 -14.56 -3.42 -1.02
C MET A 60 -15.76 -2.86 -1.78
N GLY A 61 -16.76 -3.71 -2.03
CA GLY A 61 -18.00 -3.29 -2.69
C GLY A 61 -19.00 -2.66 -1.72
N LYS A 62 -20.07 -2.07 -2.26
CA LYS A 62 -21.15 -1.42 -1.47
C LYS A 62 -21.82 -2.35 -0.45
N ARG A 63 -21.79 -3.68 -0.68
CA ARG A 63 -22.28 -4.66 0.30
C ARG A 63 -21.45 -4.70 1.59
N HIS A 64 -20.18 -4.30 1.53
CA HIS A 64 -19.28 -4.26 2.68
C HIS A 64 -19.37 -2.92 3.42
N TYR A 65 -19.40 -1.83 2.66
CA TYR A 65 -19.50 -0.47 3.18
C TYR A 65 -20.27 0.44 2.21
N GLN A 66 -21.17 1.25 2.74
CA GLN A 66 -21.99 2.22 1.98
C GLN A 66 -21.22 3.55 1.77
N GLY A 67 -19.91 3.49 1.53
CA GLY A 67 -19.05 4.64 1.34
C GLY A 67 -17.82 4.59 2.20
N VAL A 68 -17.05 5.67 2.21
CA VAL A 68 -15.77 5.77 2.94
C VAL A 68 -15.97 5.97 4.45
N GLU A 69 -17.00 6.69 4.87
CA GLU A 69 -17.22 7.07 6.27
C GLU A 69 -17.35 5.87 7.22
N PRO A 70 -18.21 4.84 6.94
CA PRO A 70 -18.31 3.69 7.83
C PRO A 70 -17.03 2.85 7.85
N PHE A 71 -16.31 2.74 6.72
CA PHE A 71 -14.98 2.12 6.70
C PHE A 71 -13.97 2.89 7.54
N ALA A 72 -13.91 4.21 7.37
CA ALA A 72 -13.01 5.08 8.12
C ALA A 72 -13.26 5.03 9.63
N ALA A 73 -14.53 4.92 10.05
CA ALA A 73 -14.90 4.77 11.45
C ALA A 73 -14.41 3.44 12.04
N ASP A 74 -14.59 2.32 11.31
CA ASP A 74 -14.08 1.00 11.72
C ASP A 74 -12.56 1.00 11.76
N LEU A 75 -11.90 1.54 10.74
CA LEU A 75 -10.45 1.66 10.65
C LEU A 75 -9.87 2.50 11.80
N ARG A 76 -10.51 3.64 12.12
CA ARG A 76 -10.09 4.51 13.23
C ARG A 76 -10.13 3.75 14.57
N ARG A 77 -11.20 3.01 14.84
CA ARG A 77 -11.33 2.20 16.08
C ARG A 77 -10.24 1.13 16.15
N PHE A 78 -10.04 0.42 15.05
CA PHE A 78 -8.99 -0.60 14.95
C PHE A 78 -7.60 -0.01 15.18
N LEU A 79 -7.22 1.05 14.46
CA LEU A 79 -5.91 1.68 14.60
C LEU A 79 -5.68 2.25 16.00
N ALA A 80 -6.72 2.78 16.65
CA ALA A 80 -6.64 3.31 18.01
C ALA A 80 -6.34 2.22 19.06
N SER A 81 -6.74 0.98 18.80
CA SER A 81 -6.48 -0.16 19.71
C SER A 81 -5.10 -0.81 19.54
N LEU A 82 -4.33 -0.38 18.52
CA LEU A 82 -3.01 -0.95 18.27
C LEU A 82 -1.93 -0.36 19.21
N PRO A 83 -0.91 -1.14 19.61
CA PRO A 83 0.13 -0.66 20.50
C PRO A 83 0.99 0.42 19.85
N ALA A 84 1.59 1.28 20.67
CA ALA A 84 2.58 2.25 20.24
C ALA A 84 3.92 1.57 19.85
N GLY A 85 4.83 2.33 19.23
CA GLY A 85 6.18 1.85 18.90
C GLY A 85 6.31 1.19 17.53
N TRP A 86 5.21 0.95 16.82
CA TRP A 86 5.21 0.40 15.46
C TRP A 86 4.79 1.44 14.43
N ARG A 87 5.39 1.37 13.23
CA ARG A 87 4.94 2.16 12.09
C ARG A 87 3.88 1.37 11.33
N PHE A 88 2.66 1.90 11.30
CA PHE A 88 1.55 1.32 10.56
C PHE A 88 1.28 2.12 9.29
N ALA A 89 1.06 1.43 8.20
CA ALA A 89 0.63 2.04 6.94
C ALA A 89 -0.59 1.30 6.40
N VAL A 90 -1.46 2.02 5.72
CA VAL A 90 -2.71 1.49 5.18
C VAL A 90 -2.74 1.66 3.66
N GLU A 91 -2.95 0.57 2.95
CA GLU A 91 -3.19 0.54 1.52
C GLU A 91 -4.66 0.21 1.26
N VAL A 92 -5.35 1.07 0.52
CA VAL A 92 -6.70 0.82 0.02
C VAL A 92 -6.69 0.66 -1.50
N ARG A 93 -7.61 -0.14 -2.03
CA ARG A 93 -7.78 -0.36 -3.48
C ARG A 93 -9.13 0.12 -4.01
N ASN A 94 -9.76 1.00 -3.26
CA ASN A 94 -10.94 1.76 -3.62
C ASN A 94 -10.53 3.21 -3.86
N LYS A 95 -10.57 3.68 -5.09
CA LYS A 95 -10.20 5.06 -5.40
C LYS A 95 -11.11 6.09 -4.72
N GLU A 96 -12.38 5.74 -4.53
CA GLU A 96 -13.39 6.54 -3.84
C GLU A 96 -13.16 6.65 -2.33
N TYR A 97 -12.20 5.89 -1.77
CA TYR A 97 -11.80 6.00 -0.37
C TYR A 97 -10.65 7.01 -0.16
N LEU A 98 -10.06 7.54 -1.23
CA LEU A 98 -9.06 8.62 -1.13
C LEU A 98 -9.76 9.95 -0.82
N ASP A 99 -10.34 10.04 0.37
CA ASP A 99 -11.15 11.17 0.82
C ASP A 99 -10.86 11.48 2.30
N GLU A 100 -11.29 12.65 2.75
CA GLU A 100 -10.95 13.21 4.07
C GLU A 100 -11.28 12.27 5.24
N PRO A 101 -12.44 11.59 5.32
CA PRO A 101 -12.74 10.68 6.43
C PRO A 101 -11.68 9.58 6.62
N TYR A 102 -11.17 9.03 5.50
CA TYR A 102 -10.11 8.02 5.52
C TYR A 102 -8.77 8.60 5.97
N PHE A 103 -8.36 9.75 5.41
CA PHE A 103 -7.11 10.38 5.80
C PHE A 103 -7.12 10.84 7.26
N ASP A 104 -8.25 11.32 7.77
CA ASP A 104 -8.45 11.65 9.18
C ASP A 104 -8.32 10.44 10.11
N ALA A 105 -8.83 9.28 9.69
CA ALA A 105 -8.68 8.06 10.46
C ALA A 105 -7.20 7.67 10.61
N LEU A 106 -6.40 7.85 9.56
CA LEU A 106 -4.96 7.60 9.58
C LEU A 106 -4.20 8.62 10.44
N ARG A 107 -4.47 9.91 10.23
CA ARG A 107 -3.84 11.01 11.00
C ARG A 107 -4.04 10.86 12.50
N ALA A 108 -5.23 10.46 12.92
CA ALA A 108 -5.56 10.27 14.33
C ALA A 108 -4.62 9.28 15.05
N ARG A 109 -3.98 8.37 14.31
CA ARG A 109 -3.03 7.36 14.84
C ARG A 109 -1.59 7.58 14.38
N GLY A 110 -1.35 8.54 13.46
CA GLY A 110 -0.05 8.68 12.81
C GLY A 110 0.29 7.51 11.89
N ALA A 111 -0.73 6.83 11.33
CA ALA A 111 -0.54 5.80 10.32
C ALA A 111 -0.36 6.43 8.93
N ALA A 112 0.54 5.90 8.12
CA ALA A 112 0.76 6.41 6.77
C ALA A 112 -0.27 5.88 5.77
N HIS A 113 -0.75 6.74 4.86
CA HIS A 113 -1.33 6.26 3.63
C HIS A 113 -0.25 5.61 2.75
N VAL A 114 -0.56 4.49 2.11
CA VAL A 114 0.31 3.87 1.10
C VAL A 114 -0.08 4.38 -0.28
N PHE A 115 0.72 5.25 -0.86
CA PHE A 115 0.59 5.62 -2.28
C PHE A 115 0.80 4.37 -3.13
N ASN A 116 -0.20 3.93 -3.90
CA ASN A 116 -0.10 2.67 -4.60
C ASN A 116 -0.40 2.76 -6.09
N ALA A 117 0.50 2.20 -6.92
CA ALA A 117 0.22 1.95 -8.32
C ALA A 117 -0.48 0.60 -8.44
N TRP A 118 -1.76 0.64 -8.75
CA TRP A 118 -2.61 -0.54 -8.92
C TRP A 118 -3.65 -0.31 -10.02
N THR A 119 -4.14 -1.38 -10.63
CA THR A 119 -5.01 -1.39 -11.82
C THR A 119 -6.14 -0.35 -11.80
N ARG A 120 -6.82 -0.20 -10.67
CA ARG A 120 -8.04 0.65 -10.52
C ARG A 120 -7.83 1.88 -9.65
N MET A 121 -6.64 2.08 -9.13
CA MET A 121 -6.30 3.28 -8.37
C MET A 121 -5.89 4.40 -9.33
N PRO A 122 -6.04 5.67 -8.95
CA PRO A 122 -5.47 6.76 -9.72
C PRO A 122 -3.97 6.55 -9.91
N PRO A 123 -3.37 7.02 -11.01
CA PRO A 123 -1.92 7.03 -11.18
C PRO A 123 -1.18 7.61 -9.98
N LEU A 124 0.05 7.13 -9.70
CA LEU A 124 0.82 7.61 -8.55
C LEU A 124 1.05 9.13 -8.59
N GLU A 125 1.29 9.69 -9.78
CA GLU A 125 1.49 11.12 -10.00
C GLU A 125 0.25 11.97 -9.65
N GLU A 126 -0.93 11.40 -9.64
CA GLU A 126 -2.14 12.06 -9.14
C GLU A 126 -2.25 11.93 -7.62
N GLN A 127 -1.97 10.74 -7.08
CA GLN A 127 -2.07 10.49 -5.64
C GLN A 127 -1.11 11.37 -4.84
N VAL A 128 0.15 11.55 -5.31
CA VAL A 128 1.14 12.36 -4.58
C VAL A 128 0.80 13.86 -4.52
N ARG A 129 -0.18 14.31 -5.29
CA ARG A 129 -0.70 15.69 -5.23
C ARG A 129 -1.78 15.89 -4.18
N ILE A 130 -2.28 14.81 -3.60
CA ILE A 130 -3.30 14.87 -2.53
C ILE A 130 -2.59 15.19 -1.22
N GLU A 131 -2.57 16.46 -0.79
CA GLU A 131 -1.88 16.86 0.44
C GLU A 131 -2.46 16.17 1.68
N ALA A 132 -3.76 15.90 1.72
CA ALA A 132 -4.41 15.15 2.80
C ALA A 132 -3.89 13.73 2.97
N ALA A 133 -3.30 13.12 1.93
CA ALA A 133 -2.75 11.77 1.96
C ALA A 133 -1.44 11.62 2.76
N TYR A 134 -0.80 12.75 3.12
CA TYR A 134 0.41 12.75 3.95
C TYR A 134 0.03 12.73 5.43
N THR A 135 -0.30 11.55 5.94
CA THR A 135 -0.99 11.34 7.23
C THR A 135 -0.06 10.98 8.40
N ALA A 136 1.25 10.78 8.16
CA ALA A 136 2.23 10.35 9.16
C ALA A 136 3.55 11.12 9.03
N ASP A 137 4.45 10.89 9.99
CA ASP A 137 5.82 11.41 10.00
C ASP A 137 6.80 10.58 9.14
N PHE A 138 6.29 9.63 8.39
CA PHE A 138 7.01 8.82 7.39
C PHE A 138 6.14 8.59 6.16
N LEU A 139 6.74 8.17 5.06
CA LEU A 139 6.07 7.91 3.79
C LEU A 139 6.08 6.42 3.45
N ALA A 140 5.03 5.93 2.81
CA ALA A 140 4.97 4.58 2.26
C ALA A 140 4.39 4.60 0.85
N ALA A 141 5.02 3.87 -0.08
CA ALA A 141 4.49 3.69 -1.43
C ALA A 141 4.75 2.27 -1.95
N ARG A 142 3.83 1.78 -2.76
CA ARG A 142 3.94 0.48 -3.43
C ARG A 142 3.66 0.64 -4.92
N ALA A 143 4.70 0.73 -5.73
CA ALA A 143 4.64 0.80 -7.19
C ALA A 143 4.59 -0.63 -7.76
N LEU A 144 3.38 -1.20 -7.82
CA LEU A 144 3.18 -2.62 -8.08
C LEU A 144 2.79 -2.92 -9.53
N LEU A 145 1.90 -2.11 -10.10
CA LEU A 145 1.25 -2.40 -11.37
C LEU A 145 0.78 -1.09 -12.00
N ARG A 146 0.91 -0.97 -13.31
CA ARG A 146 0.43 0.21 -14.06
C ARG A 146 -1.10 0.33 -13.98
N HIS A 147 -1.61 1.55 -13.87
CA HIS A 147 -3.04 1.83 -13.99
C HIS A 147 -3.63 1.21 -15.27
N GLY A 148 -4.78 0.59 -15.17
CA GLY A 148 -5.49 -0.07 -16.28
C GLY A 148 -4.95 -1.44 -16.71
N ARG A 149 -3.76 -1.85 -16.26
CA ARG A 149 -3.18 -3.17 -16.58
C ARG A 149 -3.59 -4.22 -15.55
N THR A 150 -3.93 -5.44 -15.99
CA THR A 150 -4.18 -6.55 -15.09
C THR A 150 -2.89 -7.25 -14.67
N TYR A 151 -2.97 -8.05 -13.61
CA TYR A 151 -1.85 -8.86 -13.15
C TYR A 151 -1.36 -9.81 -14.25
N GLU A 152 -2.27 -10.52 -14.90
CA GLU A 152 -2.01 -11.50 -15.95
C GLU A 152 -1.35 -10.86 -17.18
N GLN A 153 -1.84 -9.68 -17.57
CA GLN A 153 -1.24 -8.90 -18.66
C GLN A 153 0.21 -8.50 -18.34
N ALA A 154 0.48 -8.08 -17.11
CA ALA A 154 1.84 -7.70 -16.72
C ALA A 154 2.78 -8.91 -16.65
N VAL A 155 2.31 -10.06 -16.16
CA VAL A 155 3.06 -11.31 -16.16
C VAL A 155 3.39 -11.72 -17.60
N ALA A 156 2.38 -11.83 -18.46
CA ALA A 156 2.56 -12.25 -19.86
C ALA A 156 3.50 -11.33 -20.66
N GLN A 157 3.49 -10.02 -20.32
CA GLN A 157 4.33 -9.04 -21.03
C GLN A 157 5.77 -9.02 -20.53
N PHE A 158 5.97 -9.16 -19.21
CA PHE A 158 7.24 -8.82 -18.59
C PHE A 158 8.10 -10.00 -18.15
N GLU A 159 7.54 -11.21 -18.00
CA GLU A 159 8.38 -12.38 -17.72
C GLU A 159 9.43 -12.59 -18.84
N PRO A 160 10.66 -12.98 -18.46
CA PRO A 160 11.17 -13.38 -17.14
C PRO A 160 11.72 -12.24 -16.25
N TYR A 161 11.35 -10.98 -16.46
CA TYR A 161 11.73 -9.81 -15.64
C TYR A 161 13.21 -9.44 -15.68
N GLU A 162 13.91 -9.70 -16.76
CA GLU A 162 15.36 -9.48 -16.90
C GLU A 162 15.75 -8.01 -17.05
N ARG A 163 14.86 -7.20 -17.63
CA ARG A 163 15.11 -5.78 -17.92
C ARG A 163 13.84 -4.95 -17.82
N VAL A 164 14.01 -3.64 -17.72
CA VAL A 164 12.91 -2.68 -17.95
C VAL A 164 12.48 -2.82 -19.41
N GLN A 165 11.20 -3.08 -19.62
CA GLN A 165 10.62 -3.29 -20.96
C GLN A 165 9.69 -2.14 -21.35
N GLU A 166 9.03 -1.51 -20.38
CA GLU A 166 8.11 -0.41 -20.62
C GLU A 166 8.17 0.59 -19.47
N VAL A 167 8.85 1.69 -19.72
CA VAL A 167 9.03 2.77 -18.74
C VAL A 167 7.69 3.42 -18.35
N ASN A 168 7.51 3.70 -17.06
CA ASN A 168 6.38 4.43 -16.51
C ASN A 168 6.86 5.74 -15.87
N GLU A 169 7.03 6.77 -16.71
CA GLU A 169 7.57 8.06 -16.28
C GLU A 169 6.73 8.72 -15.18
N GLY A 170 5.40 8.60 -15.23
CA GLY A 170 4.52 9.12 -14.19
C GLY A 170 4.82 8.48 -12.82
N ALA A 171 4.95 7.14 -12.77
CA ALA A 171 5.30 6.45 -11.54
C ALA A 171 6.72 6.78 -11.06
N ARG A 172 7.71 6.86 -11.97
CA ARG A 172 9.09 7.27 -11.64
C ARG A 172 9.13 8.68 -11.06
N SER A 173 8.46 9.63 -11.72
CA SER A 173 8.35 11.02 -11.26
C SER A 173 7.70 11.12 -9.89
N ALA A 174 6.61 10.38 -9.65
CA ALA A 174 5.94 10.32 -8.36
C ALA A 174 6.85 9.76 -7.26
N LEU A 175 7.60 8.68 -7.54
CA LEU A 175 8.55 8.11 -6.58
C LEU A 175 9.67 9.09 -6.24
N ARG A 176 10.21 9.81 -7.24
CA ARG A 176 11.20 10.88 -7.02
C ARG A 176 10.63 12.02 -6.16
N ALA A 177 9.38 12.43 -6.42
CA ALA A 177 8.72 13.45 -5.63
C ALA A 177 8.55 13.02 -4.15
N LEU A 178 8.21 11.76 -3.89
CA LEU A 178 8.16 11.22 -2.53
C LEU A 178 9.55 11.20 -1.85
N ILE A 179 10.60 10.82 -2.58
CA ILE A 179 11.98 10.85 -2.07
C ILE A 179 12.38 12.28 -1.71
N GLU A 180 12.14 13.23 -2.59
CA GLU A 180 12.47 14.63 -2.38
C GLU A 180 11.71 15.22 -1.18
N ARG A 181 10.40 14.96 -1.08
CA ARG A 181 9.60 15.37 0.08
C ARG A 181 10.15 14.77 1.38
N ALA A 182 10.51 13.49 1.37
CA ALA A 182 11.10 12.84 2.55
C ALA A 182 12.42 13.49 2.97
N ARG A 183 13.30 13.83 2.01
CA ARG A 183 14.56 14.54 2.25
C ARG A 183 14.32 15.91 2.86
N GLN A 184 13.45 16.71 2.25
CA GLN A 184 13.13 18.08 2.71
C GLN A 184 12.54 18.09 4.11
N ARG A 185 11.70 17.10 4.44
CA ARG A 185 11.07 16.98 5.76
C ARG A 185 11.87 16.13 6.75
N ARG A 186 13.01 15.57 6.36
CA ARG A 186 13.84 14.65 7.16
C ARG A 186 13.03 13.47 7.69
N GLN A 187 12.16 12.92 6.85
CA GLN A 187 11.30 11.77 7.15
C GLN A 187 11.87 10.50 6.52
N MET A 188 11.52 9.35 7.10
CA MET A 188 11.75 8.06 6.44
C MET A 188 10.75 7.84 5.31
N ALA A 189 11.19 7.15 4.25
CA ALA A 189 10.33 6.72 3.16
C ALA A 189 10.54 5.22 2.88
N PHE A 190 9.46 4.46 2.85
CA PHE A 190 9.43 3.04 2.51
C PHE A 190 8.78 2.87 1.14
N LEU A 191 9.61 2.80 0.09
CA LEU A 191 9.16 2.73 -1.29
C LEU A 191 9.44 1.33 -1.85
N PHE A 192 8.39 0.63 -2.27
CA PHE A 192 8.48 -0.72 -2.79
C PHE A 192 8.12 -0.73 -4.27
N VAL A 193 8.98 -1.32 -5.08
CA VAL A 193 8.78 -1.47 -6.52
C VAL A 193 8.63 -2.95 -6.87
N ASN A 194 7.72 -3.27 -7.78
CA ASN A 194 7.54 -4.62 -8.27
C ASN A 194 7.92 -4.73 -9.75
N ASN A 195 8.44 -5.88 -10.15
CA ASN A 195 8.80 -6.16 -11.54
C ASN A 195 7.66 -5.90 -12.53
N ARG A 196 6.40 -6.09 -12.11
CA ARG A 196 5.22 -5.89 -12.95
C ARG A 196 4.89 -4.43 -13.26
N LEU A 197 5.60 -3.47 -12.66
CA LEU A 197 5.42 -2.06 -13.02
C LEU A 197 5.98 -1.77 -14.42
N GLU A 198 7.24 -2.17 -14.66
CA GLU A 198 8.03 -1.82 -15.85
C GLU A 198 8.77 -3.02 -16.50
N GLY A 199 8.76 -4.20 -15.85
CA GLY A 199 9.49 -5.40 -16.29
C GLY A 199 10.68 -5.78 -15.42
N ASN A 200 11.27 -4.83 -14.65
CA ASN A 200 12.41 -5.10 -13.78
C ASN A 200 12.49 -4.09 -12.65
N ALA A 201 12.24 -4.53 -11.43
CA ALA A 201 12.24 -3.64 -10.26
C ALA A 201 13.62 -3.04 -9.95
N PRO A 202 14.74 -3.79 -9.96
CA PRO A 202 16.07 -3.20 -9.77
C PRO A 202 16.38 -2.06 -10.74
N GLY A 203 16.11 -2.24 -12.05
CA GLY A 203 16.31 -1.21 -13.06
C GLY A 203 15.41 0.01 -12.85
N THR A 204 14.15 -0.20 -12.44
CA THR A 204 13.25 0.89 -12.08
C THR A 204 13.78 1.67 -10.87
N ILE A 205 14.21 0.96 -9.81
CA ILE A 205 14.76 1.59 -8.59
C ILE A 205 16.01 2.40 -8.93
N GLN A 206 16.94 1.85 -9.72
CA GLN A 206 18.12 2.55 -10.17
C GLN A 206 17.76 3.85 -10.89
N ALA A 207 16.88 3.79 -11.88
CA ALA A 207 16.44 4.98 -12.63
C ALA A 207 15.75 6.03 -11.75
N VAL A 208 15.02 5.61 -10.70
CA VAL A 208 14.38 6.55 -9.75
C VAL A 208 15.41 7.23 -8.86
N VAL A 209 16.43 6.49 -8.38
CA VAL A 209 17.42 6.99 -7.41
C VAL A 209 18.49 7.84 -8.09
N GLU A 210 18.99 7.43 -9.26
CA GLU A 210 20.07 8.11 -9.99
C GLU A 210 19.56 9.31 -10.81
N GLY A 211 18.24 9.40 -11.05
CA GLY A 211 17.66 10.34 -12.00
C GLY A 211 17.97 9.94 -13.45
N ASP A 212 17.48 10.71 -14.42
CA ASP A 212 17.76 10.48 -15.84
C ASP A 212 19.18 10.99 -16.24
N SER A 213 20.20 10.63 -15.48
CA SER A 213 21.60 10.97 -15.80
C SER A 213 22.07 10.35 -17.13
N ALA A 214 21.27 9.52 -17.77
CA ALA A 214 21.58 8.80 -19.00
C ALA A 214 21.03 9.43 -20.29
N SER A 215 20.44 10.64 -20.25
CA SER A 215 19.88 11.31 -21.44
C SER A 215 20.77 12.42 -21.99
N SER A 216 22.07 12.42 -21.64
CA SER A 216 23.06 13.42 -22.14
C SER A 216 24.36 12.73 -22.55
N GLN A 217 24.28 11.80 -23.52
CA GLN A 217 25.43 11.41 -24.37
C GLN A 217 24.96 11.12 -25.77
#